data_2beac8e633b9633b9c7b0efb52760b1c
#
_entry.id   2beac8e633b9633b9c7b0efb52760b1c
#
_cell.length_a   1.000
_cell.length_b   1.000
_cell.length_c   1.000
_cell.angle_alpha   90.00
_cell.angle_beta   90.00
_cell.angle_gamma   90.00
#
_symmetry.space_group_name_H-M   'P 1'
#
loop_
_entity.id
_entity.type
_entity.pdbx_description
1 polymer ?
#
loop_
_entity_poly.entity_id
_entity_poly.type
_entity_poly.pdbx_seq_one_letter_code
_entity_poly.pdbx_strand_id
1 'polypeptide(L)'
;MAAAQANATAVEKQIGVLQAQRELAFGQLAQARATLEQAQANLSRTIITAPVAGRVTKLTAAKGGYAAVGQALMMFVPREVWVTANFKETQLDFMRPGQPVDIAIDAYPGRRFAGHVDSVQSGSGTAFSLLPAENATGNYVKIVQRVPVKITFDKMPDVQLGPGMSVVPTVKVR
;
A
#
# COMPACT_ATOMS: atom_id res chain seq x y z
N MET A 1 -65.29 36.96 -15.78
CA MET A 1 -63.90 37.22 -15.23
C MET A 1 -63.54 36.25 -14.12
N ALA A 2 -64.37 36.02 -13.09
CA ALA A 2 -64.04 35.11 -11.97
C ALA A 2 -63.79 33.67 -12.39
N ALA A 3 -64.50 33.09 -13.34
CA ALA A 3 -64.30 31.75 -13.84
C ALA A 3 -62.97 31.58 -14.57
N ALA A 4 -62.50 32.57 -15.32
CA ALA A 4 -61.18 32.52 -15.99
C ALA A 4 -60.02 32.56 -14.97
N GLN A 5 -60.18 33.35 -13.92
CA GLN A 5 -59.19 33.42 -12.82
C GLN A 5 -59.15 32.15 -12.03
N ALA A 6 -60.28 31.51 -11.75
CA ALA A 6 -60.32 30.20 -11.08
C ALA A 6 -59.59 29.08 -11.92
N ASN A 7 -59.83 29.11 -13.25
CA ASN A 7 -59.17 28.18 -14.15
C ASN A 7 -57.62 28.41 -14.20
N ALA A 8 -57.15 29.66 -14.23
CA ALA A 8 -55.72 29.97 -14.22
C ALA A 8 -55.07 29.46 -12.94
N THR A 9 -55.69 29.69 -11.78
CA THR A 9 -55.18 29.20 -10.49
C THR A 9 -55.16 27.66 -10.42
N ALA A 10 -56.13 26.97 -11.02
CA ALA A 10 -56.16 25.53 -11.10
C ALA A 10 -55.01 24.99 -11.97
N VAL A 11 -54.72 25.63 -13.10
CA VAL A 11 -53.59 25.26 -13.98
C VAL A 11 -52.25 25.51 -13.30
N GLU A 12 -52.08 26.62 -12.58
CA GLU A 12 -50.84 26.87 -11.81
C GLU A 12 -50.60 25.81 -10.73
N LYS A 13 -51.62 25.39 -10.00
CA LYS A 13 -51.52 24.29 -9.06
C LYS A 13 -51.14 22.96 -9.74
N GLN A 14 -51.72 22.70 -10.92
CA GLN A 14 -51.40 21.51 -11.69
C GLN A 14 -49.92 21.51 -12.14
N ILE A 15 -49.41 22.68 -12.58
CA ILE A 15 -47.99 22.84 -12.93
C ILE A 15 -47.11 22.53 -11.71
N GLY A 16 -47.47 23.06 -10.53
CA GLY A 16 -46.73 22.79 -9.29
C GLY A 16 -46.68 21.28 -8.94
N VAL A 17 -47.84 20.59 -9.09
CA VAL A 17 -47.88 19.12 -8.87
C VAL A 17 -47.00 18.39 -9.85
N LEU A 18 -47.03 18.74 -11.15
CA LEU A 18 -46.20 18.11 -12.17
C LEU A 18 -44.70 18.37 -11.95
N GLN A 19 -44.34 19.57 -11.49
CA GLN A 19 -42.99 19.92 -11.12
C GLN A 19 -42.51 19.06 -9.93
N ALA A 20 -43.32 18.92 -8.89
CA ALA A 20 -42.99 18.07 -7.75
C ALA A 20 -42.85 16.60 -8.15
N GLN A 21 -43.73 16.09 -9.02
CA GLN A 21 -43.59 14.72 -9.56
C GLN A 21 -42.31 14.55 -10.38
N ARG A 22 -41.93 15.53 -11.17
CA ARG A 22 -40.68 15.51 -11.92
C ARG A 22 -39.46 15.45 -10.99
N GLU A 23 -39.44 16.29 -9.96
CA GLU A 23 -38.33 16.27 -8.96
C GLU A 23 -38.25 14.93 -8.23
N LEU A 24 -39.41 14.37 -7.87
CA LEU A 24 -39.45 13.04 -7.25
C LEU A 24 -38.91 11.96 -8.21
N ALA A 25 -39.26 12.02 -9.51
CA ALA A 25 -38.74 11.09 -10.51
C ALA A 25 -37.21 11.24 -10.70
N PHE A 26 -36.70 12.47 -10.69
CA PHE A 26 -35.24 12.70 -10.71
C PHE A 26 -34.56 12.14 -9.47
N GLY A 27 -35.13 12.28 -8.28
CA GLY A 27 -34.63 11.68 -7.06
C GLY A 27 -34.59 10.15 -7.14
N GLN A 28 -35.67 9.54 -7.65
CA GLN A 28 -35.69 8.08 -7.86
C GLN A 28 -34.66 7.60 -8.90
N LEU A 29 -34.49 8.36 -10.00
CA LEU A 29 -33.46 8.07 -10.99
C LEU A 29 -32.05 8.15 -10.40
N ALA A 30 -31.76 9.18 -9.62
CA ALA A 30 -30.49 9.33 -8.94
C ALA A 30 -30.22 8.17 -7.97
N GLN A 31 -31.21 7.77 -7.20
CA GLN A 31 -31.14 6.61 -6.30
C GLN A 31 -30.87 5.31 -7.07
N ALA A 32 -31.57 5.06 -8.14
CA ALA A 32 -31.38 3.87 -8.98
C ALA A 32 -29.97 3.82 -9.59
N ARG A 33 -29.46 4.97 -10.05
CA ARG A 33 -28.08 5.09 -10.58
C ARG A 33 -27.05 4.79 -9.50
N ALA A 34 -27.18 5.35 -8.31
CA ALA A 34 -26.28 5.08 -7.19
C ALA A 34 -26.28 3.58 -6.80
N THR A 35 -27.44 2.95 -6.82
CA THR A 35 -27.56 1.50 -6.58
C THR A 35 -26.86 0.68 -7.66
N LEU A 36 -27.01 1.08 -8.92
CA LEU A 36 -26.33 0.41 -10.06
C LEU A 36 -24.81 0.57 -9.94
N GLU A 37 -24.31 1.75 -9.68
CA GLU A 37 -22.87 2.02 -9.48
C GLU A 37 -22.30 1.18 -8.34
N GLN A 38 -23.03 1.08 -7.23
CA GLN A 38 -22.63 0.24 -6.11
C GLN A 38 -22.56 -1.24 -6.49
N ALA A 39 -23.54 -1.72 -7.23
CA ALA A 39 -23.56 -3.12 -7.72
C ALA A 39 -22.40 -3.38 -8.70
N GLN A 40 -22.11 -2.45 -9.60
CA GLN A 40 -20.98 -2.55 -10.54
C GLN A 40 -19.64 -2.52 -9.80
N ALA A 41 -19.49 -1.65 -8.80
CA ALA A 41 -18.29 -1.62 -7.96
C ALA A 41 -18.09 -2.93 -7.19
N ASN A 42 -19.17 -3.52 -6.67
CA ASN A 42 -19.10 -4.82 -6.00
C ASN A 42 -18.72 -5.94 -6.99
N LEU A 43 -19.27 -5.93 -8.19
CA LEU A 43 -18.93 -6.90 -9.25
C LEU A 43 -17.46 -6.74 -9.65
N SER A 44 -16.95 -5.54 -9.85
CA SER A 44 -15.55 -5.32 -10.21
C SER A 44 -14.57 -5.85 -9.14
N ARG A 45 -14.95 -5.80 -7.86
CA ARG A 45 -14.15 -6.33 -6.74
C ARG A 45 -14.13 -7.86 -6.66
N THR A 46 -14.97 -8.57 -7.39
CA THR A 46 -14.94 -10.04 -7.44
C THR A 46 -13.76 -10.57 -8.27
N ILE A 47 -13.17 -9.72 -9.10
CA ILE A 47 -12.00 -10.05 -9.92
C ILE A 47 -10.79 -9.34 -9.30
N ILE A 48 -9.88 -10.12 -8.73
CA ILE A 48 -8.65 -9.60 -8.13
C ILE A 48 -7.53 -9.71 -9.16
N THR A 49 -7.04 -8.58 -9.62
CA THR A 49 -5.92 -8.50 -10.57
C THR A 49 -4.65 -8.02 -9.89
N ALA A 50 -3.50 -8.58 -10.29
CA ALA A 50 -2.21 -8.11 -9.81
C ALA A 50 -1.90 -6.72 -10.39
N PRO A 51 -1.57 -5.71 -9.57
CA PRO A 51 -1.28 -4.36 -10.06
C PRO A 51 0.05 -4.25 -10.81
N VAL A 52 1.00 -5.15 -10.50
CA VAL A 52 2.34 -5.21 -11.10
C VAL A 52 2.77 -6.66 -11.29
N ALA A 53 3.85 -6.89 -12.01
CA ALA A 53 4.44 -8.21 -12.10
C ALA A 53 4.98 -8.68 -10.74
N GLY A 54 4.67 -9.90 -10.34
CA GLY A 54 5.07 -10.43 -9.04
C GLY A 54 4.72 -11.91 -8.86
N ARG A 55 4.77 -12.37 -7.63
CA ARG A 55 4.46 -13.75 -7.25
C ARG A 55 3.47 -13.79 -6.11
N VAL A 56 2.51 -14.68 -6.22
CA VAL A 56 1.60 -15.00 -5.12
C VAL A 56 2.26 -15.98 -4.16
N THR A 57 2.19 -15.69 -2.89
CA THR A 57 2.64 -16.54 -1.78
C THR A 57 1.54 -16.66 -0.73
N LYS A 58 1.64 -17.64 0.15
CA LYS A 58 0.65 -17.88 1.22
C LYS A 58 -0.80 -17.82 0.70
N LEU A 59 -1.09 -18.54 -0.38
CA LEU A 59 -2.44 -18.66 -0.91
C LEU A 59 -3.29 -19.45 0.10
N THR A 60 -4.25 -18.78 0.73
CA THR A 60 -5.22 -19.38 1.67
C THR A 60 -6.58 -19.62 1.01
N ALA A 61 -6.83 -18.95 -0.12
CA ALA A 61 -8.04 -19.14 -0.89
C ALA A 61 -8.05 -20.49 -1.61
N ALA A 62 -9.16 -21.20 -1.51
CA ALA A 62 -9.39 -22.46 -2.21
C ALA A 62 -10.67 -22.37 -3.07
N LYS A 63 -10.71 -23.12 -4.18
CA LYS A 63 -11.90 -23.20 -5.02
C LYS A 63 -13.06 -23.80 -4.19
N GLY A 64 -14.19 -23.12 -4.19
CA GLY A 64 -15.36 -23.50 -3.40
C GLY A 64 -15.32 -23.04 -1.94
N GLY A 65 -14.25 -22.40 -1.52
CA GLY A 65 -14.15 -21.79 -0.18
C GLY A 65 -14.95 -20.49 -0.08
N TYR A 66 -15.47 -20.20 1.10
CA TYR A 66 -16.11 -18.92 1.41
C TYR A 66 -15.04 -17.88 1.78
N ALA A 67 -15.10 -16.71 1.19
CA ALA A 67 -14.25 -15.58 1.51
C ALA A 67 -15.04 -14.52 2.27
N ALA A 68 -14.63 -14.22 3.49
CA ALA A 68 -15.22 -13.14 4.29
C ALA A 68 -14.62 -11.78 3.95
N VAL A 69 -15.39 -10.73 4.21
CA VAL A 69 -14.90 -9.35 4.05
C VAL A 69 -13.71 -9.11 4.99
N GLY A 70 -12.61 -8.59 4.46
CA GLY A 70 -11.37 -8.35 5.24
C GLY A 70 -10.47 -9.57 5.43
N GLN A 71 -10.85 -10.73 4.91
CA GLN A 71 -10.01 -11.93 4.96
C GLN A 71 -8.82 -11.81 4.01
N ALA A 72 -7.61 -12.09 4.51
CA ALA A 72 -6.43 -12.21 3.67
C ALA A 72 -6.49 -13.50 2.85
N LEU A 73 -6.57 -13.38 1.53
CA LEU A 73 -6.66 -14.52 0.61
C LEU A 73 -5.30 -15.00 0.13
N MET A 74 -4.33 -14.11 0.02
CA MET A 74 -2.99 -14.40 -0.46
C MET A 74 -2.03 -13.28 -0.05
N MET A 75 -0.74 -13.53 -0.11
CA MET A 75 0.28 -12.51 -0.13
C MET A 75 0.83 -12.34 -1.53
N PHE A 76 0.99 -11.09 -1.96
CA PHE A 76 1.57 -10.74 -3.24
C PHE A 76 2.92 -10.09 -3.02
N VAL A 77 3.97 -10.66 -3.61
CA VAL A 77 5.34 -10.14 -3.56
C VAL A 77 5.67 -9.59 -4.94
N PRO A 78 5.87 -8.27 -5.07
CA PRO A 78 6.32 -7.65 -6.31
C PRO A 78 7.67 -8.24 -6.76
N ARG A 79 7.94 -8.17 -8.06
CA ARG A 79 9.22 -8.64 -8.60
C ARG A 79 10.37 -7.73 -8.18
N GLU A 80 10.10 -6.45 -8.04
CA GLU A 80 11.08 -5.49 -7.53
C GLU A 80 11.26 -5.66 -6.03
N VAL A 81 12.45 -6.04 -5.62
CA VAL A 81 12.85 -6.21 -4.24
C VAL A 81 14.06 -5.34 -3.93
N TRP A 82 14.18 -4.93 -2.68
CA TRP A 82 15.33 -4.19 -2.18
C TRP A 82 15.83 -4.83 -0.89
N VAL A 83 17.03 -4.46 -0.47
CA VAL A 83 17.60 -4.85 0.82
C VAL A 83 17.45 -3.72 1.81
N THR A 84 16.90 -4.02 2.99
CA THR A 84 16.92 -3.11 4.12
C THR A 84 17.98 -3.63 5.11
N ALA A 85 19.09 -2.91 5.19
CA ALA A 85 20.20 -3.28 6.04
C ALA A 85 20.32 -2.34 7.24
N ASN A 86 20.43 -2.90 8.45
CA ASN A 86 20.51 -2.14 9.68
C ASN A 86 21.98 -1.91 10.07
N PHE A 87 22.56 -0.79 9.63
CA PHE A 87 23.94 -0.40 9.98
C PHE A 87 24.00 0.26 11.36
N LYS A 88 25.15 0.17 12.02
CA LYS A 88 25.40 0.91 13.25
C LYS A 88 25.48 2.41 12.92
N GLU A 89 24.95 3.26 13.79
CA GLU A 89 25.01 4.72 13.64
C GLU A 89 26.46 5.20 13.39
N THR A 90 27.45 4.60 14.05
CA THR A 90 28.87 4.92 13.89
C THR A 90 29.45 4.58 12.50
N GLN A 91 28.73 3.83 11.66
CA GLN A 91 29.14 3.47 10.30
C GLN A 91 28.57 4.41 9.23
N LEU A 92 27.67 5.31 9.61
CA LEU A 92 26.94 6.15 8.65
C LEU A 92 27.72 7.38 8.20
N ASP A 93 28.76 7.78 8.92
CA ASP A 93 29.52 9.02 8.66
C ASP A 93 30.03 9.09 7.21
N PHE A 94 30.50 7.98 6.66
CA PHE A 94 31.00 7.89 5.28
C PHE A 94 29.99 7.32 4.28
N MET A 95 28.76 7.03 4.72
CA MET A 95 27.76 6.40 3.88
C MET A 95 26.92 7.46 3.14
N ARG A 96 26.87 7.38 1.82
CA ARG A 96 26.14 8.31 0.97
C ARG A 96 25.31 7.56 -0.08
N PRO A 97 24.13 8.09 -0.47
CA PRO A 97 23.38 7.56 -1.60
C PRO A 97 24.26 7.46 -2.85
N GLY A 98 24.04 6.41 -3.64
CA GLY A 98 24.79 6.11 -4.85
C GLY A 98 26.07 5.30 -4.65
N GLN A 99 26.51 5.06 -3.42
CA GLN A 99 27.71 4.23 -3.19
C GLN A 99 27.48 2.78 -3.58
N PRO A 100 28.47 2.13 -4.22
CA PRO A 100 28.36 0.74 -4.65
C PRO A 100 28.36 -0.21 -3.46
N VAL A 101 27.57 -1.27 -3.58
CA VAL A 101 27.37 -2.28 -2.56
C VAL A 101 27.51 -3.67 -3.15
N ASP A 102 28.33 -4.51 -2.53
CA ASP A 102 28.38 -5.95 -2.82
C ASP A 102 27.41 -6.67 -1.87
N ILE A 103 26.41 -7.35 -2.43
CA ILE A 103 25.36 -8.03 -1.69
C ILE A 103 25.59 -9.54 -1.75
N ALA A 104 25.81 -10.15 -0.60
CA ALA A 104 25.80 -11.60 -0.43
C ALA A 104 24.45 -12.05 0.15
N ILE A 105 23.86 -13.08 -0.43
CA ILE A 105 22.57 -13.63 0.01
C ILE A 105 22.85 -15.06 0.52
N ASP A 106 22.47 -15.35 1.75
CA ASP A 106 22.80 -16.63 2.40
C ASP A 106 22.16 -17.82 1.67
N ALA A 107 20.99 -17.62 1.06
CA ALA A 107 20.34 -18.66 0.27
C ALA A 107 21.09 -19.02 -1.03
N TYR A 108 22.04 -18.20 -1.48
CA TYR A 108 22.80 -18.40 -2.72
C TYR A 108 24.30 -18.25 -2.46
N PRO A 109 24.91 -19.17 -1.73
CA PRO A 109 26.33 -19.11 -1.37
C PRO A 109 27.21 -19.09 -2.62
N GLY A 110 28.25 -18.25 -2.60
CA GLY A 110 29.18 -18.11 -3.74
C GLY A 110 28.72 -17.14 -4.83
N ARG A 111 27.49 -16.61 -4.78
CA ARG A 111 27.01 -15.56 -5.70
C ARG A 111 27.09 -14.19 -5.01
N ARG A 112 27.57 -13.20 -5.74
CA ARG A 112 27.59 -11.80 -5.33
C ARG A 112 26.71 -11.00 -6.28
N PHE A 113 25.93 -10.07 -5.72
CA PHE A 113 25.06 -9.20 -6.49
C PHE A 113 25.49 -7.76 -6.27
N ALA A 114 25.58 -7.01 -7.36
CA ALA A 114 25.90 -5.59 -7.31
C ALA A 114 24.64 -4.78 -7.01
N GLY A 115 24.81 -3.74 -6.23
CA GLY A 115 23.76 -2.76 -5.93
C GLY A 115 24.35 -1.44 -5.47
N HIS A 116 23.53 -0.53 -5.11
CA HIS A 116 23.93 0.77 -4.58
C HIS A 116 23.03 1.21 -3.42
N VAL A 117 23.58 2.07 -2.58
CA VAL A 117 22.81 2.72 -1.51
C VAL A 117 21.77 3.64 -2.14
N ASP A 118 20.49 3.37 -1.92
CA ASP A 118 19.39 4.20 -2.37
C ASP A 118 19.16 5.37 -1.41
N SER A 119 18.96 5.04 -0.15
CA SER A 119 18.68 6.04 0.88
C SER A 119 19.08 5.54 2.27
N VAL A 120 19.42 6.49 3.13
CA VAL A 120 19.67 6.28 4.56
C VAL A 120 18.50 6.88 5.32
N GLN A 121 17.86 6.10 6.19
CA GLN A 121 16.72 6.59 6.97
C GLN A 121 17.18 7.65 7.99
N SER A 122 16.43 8.75 8.10
CA SER A 122 16.72 9.83 9.03
C SER A 122 16.26 9.50 10.45
N GLY A 123 16.79 8.42 11.04
CA GLY A 123 16.48 8.01 12.40
C GLY A 123 16.71 6.54 12.65
N SER A 124 16.84 6.16 13.92
CA SER A 124 17.04 4.77 14.31
C SER A 124 15.75 3.95 14.16
N GLY A 125 15.90 2.67 13.90
CA GLY A 125 14.77 1.75 13.78
C GLY A 125 13.90 1.70 15.04
N THR A 126 14.48 1.95 16.21
CA THR A 126 13.77 1.99 17.50
C THR A 126 12.90 3.24 17.64
N ALA A 127 13.29 4.37 17.06
CA ALA A 127 12.51 5.62 17.11
C ALA A 127 11.18 5.54 16.37
N PHE A 128 11.08 4.64 15.38
CA PHE A 128 9.87 4.42 14.58
C PHE A 128 9.13 3.13 14.95
N SER A 129 9.53 2.48 16.07
CA SER A 129 8.82 1.32 16.57
C SER A 129 7.50 1.73 17.23
N LEU A 130 6.45 0.92 17.05
CA LEU A 130 5.16 1.10 17.75
C LEU A 130 5.31 0.98 19.28
N LEU A 131 6.35 0.29 19.75
CA LEU A 131 6.71 0.15 21.15
C LEU A 131 8.19 0.54 21.31
N PRO A 132 8.50 1.82 21.48
CA PRO A 132 9.86 2.25 21.77
C PRO A 132 10.33 1.62 23.09
N ALA A 133 11.59 1.19 23.14
CA ALA A 133 12.19 0.70 24.38
C ALA A 133 12.36 1.88 25.33
N GLU A 134 11.47 2.03 26.30
CA GLU A 134 11.62 2.98 27.41
C GLU A 134 12.52 2.39 28.49
N ASN A 135 13.55 3.12 28.89
CA ASN A 135 14.39 2.77 30.03
C ASN A 135 13.62 3.10 31.32
N ALA A 136 12.83 2.15 31.82
CA ALA A 136 11.98 2.32 33.02
C ALA A 136 12.76 2.58 34.32
N THR A 137 14.09 2.46 34.32
CA THR A 137 14.94 2.52 35.53
C THR A 137 15.73 3.83 35.71
N GLY A 138 15.52 4.83 34.85
CA GLY A 138 16.18 6.15 34.99
C GLY A 138 17.68 6.19 34.72
N ASN A 139 18.33 5.06 34.49
CA ASN A 139 19.75 5.03 34.13
C ASN A 139 19.92 5.14 32.61
N TYR A 140 20.55 6.24 32.17
CA TYR A 140 20.89 6.43 30.76
C TYR A 140 22.08 5.55 30.38
N VAL A 141 21.82 4.49 29.61
CA VAL A 141 22.87 3.67 28.99
C VAL A 141 22.96 4.06 27.53
N LYS A 142 24.09 4.61 27.10
CA LYS A 142 24.37 4.91 25.70
C LYS A 142 24.58 3.59 24.92
N ILE A 143 23.58 3.19 24.16
CA ILE A 143 23.68 2.05 23.23
C ILE A 143 23.80 2.56 21.80
N VAL A 144 24.64 1.91 20.99
CA VAL A 144 24.78 2.23 19.57
C VAL A 144 23.50 1.83 18.87
N GLN A 145 22.80 2.79 18.30
CA GLN A 145 21.58 2.58 17.57
C GLN A 145 21.86 1.99 16.18
N ARG A 146 20.85 1.30 15.61
CA ARG A 146 20.89 0.82 14.25
C ARG A 146 19.97 1.66 13.37
N VAL A 147 20.49 2.06 12.22
CA VAL A 147 19.76 2.86 11.25
C VAL A 147 19.54 2.04 10.00
N PRO A 148 18.30 1.91 9.54
CA PRO A 148 17.99 1.22 8.30
C PRO A 148 18.51 1.98 7.08
N VAL A 149 19.17 1.26 6.21
CA VAL A 149 19.67 1.75 4.91
C VAL A 149 19.00 0.92 3.83
N LYS A 150 18.36 1.60 2.88
CA LYS A 150 17.78 0.96 1.71
C LYS A 150 18.84 0.82 0.63
N ILE A 151 18.99 -0.40 0.12
CA ILE A 151 19.95 -0.75 -0.94
C ILE A 151 19.15 -1.38 -2.07
N THR A 152 19.35 -0.90 -3.28
CA THR A 152 18.72 -1.42 -4.50
C THR A 152 19.72 -2.18 -5.33
N PHE A 153 19.25 -3.19 -6.06
CA PHE A 153 20.08 -3.96 -6.98
C PHE A 153 20.28 -3.17 -8.27
N ASP A 154 21.50 -3.13 -8.80
CA ASP A 154 21.80 -2.50 -10.08
C ASP A 154 21.15 -3.26 -11.24
N LYS A 155 21.09 -4.57 -11.10
CA LYS A 155 20.38 -5.47 -12.02
C LYS A 155 19.56 -6.44 -11.20
N MET A 156 18.28 -6.57 -11.54
CA MET A 156 17.42 -7.54 -10.85
C MET A 156 18.04 -8.94 -10.93
N PRO A 157 18.28 -9.59 -9.78
CA PRO A 157 18.83 -10.94 -9.74
C PRO A 157 17.95 -11.95 -10.49
N ASP A 158 18.59 -12.86 -11.21
CA ASP A 158 17.96 -13.99 -11.91
C ASP A 158 17.54 -15.14 -10.99
N VAL A 159 17.61 -14.91 -9.68
CA VAL A 159 17.25 -15.86 -8.63
C VAL A 159 15.96 -15.46 -7.93
N GLN A 160 15.36 -16.44 -7.28
CA GLN A 160 14.13 -16.20 -6.54
C GLN A 160 14.43 -15.52 -5.21
N LEU A 161 14.09 -14.25 -5.11
CA LEU A 161 14.16 -13.47 -3.88
C LEU A 161 12.77 -13.29 -3.26
N GLY A 162 12.77 -13.14 -1.94
CA GLY A 162 11.54 -12.87 -1.19
C GLY A 162 11.83 -12.15 0.12
N PRO A 163 10.82 -11.54 0.73
CA PRO A 163 10.98 -10.86 2.02
C PRO A 163 11.40 -11.83 3.12
N GLY A 164 12.24 -11.36 4.03
CA GLY A 164 12.73 -12.14 5.16
C GLY A 164 13.97 -12.99 4.87
N MET A 165 14.56 -12.92 3.67
CA MET A 165 15.85 -13.56 3.39
C MET A 165 16.98 -12.82 4.08
N SER A 166 17.96 -13.59 4.59
CA SER A 166 19.18 -13.05 5.19
C SER A 166 20.15 -12.61 4.10
N VAL A 167 20.67 -11.38 4.25
CA VAL A 167 21.62 -10.78 3.33
C VAL A 167 22.70 -10.04 4.08
N VAL A 168 23.92 -10.06 3.54
CA VAL A 168 25.08 -9.34 4.07
C VAL A 168 25.54 -8.35 3.00
N PRO A 169 25.18 -7.06 3.13
CA PRO A 169 25.67 -6.03 2.23
C PRO A 169 27.02 -5.49 2.72
N THR A 170 27.94 -5.29 1.79
CA THR A 170 29.23 -4.64 2.02
C THR A 170 29.28 -3.35 1.20
N VAL A 171 29.18 -2.21 1.85
CA VAL A 171 29.23 -0.88 1.21
C VAL A 171 30.69 -0.47 1.03
N LYS A 172 31.05 -0.03 -0.16
CA LYS A 172 32.38 0.52 -0.46
C LYS A 172 32.36 2.02 -0.16
N VAL A 173 32.84 2.39 1.02
CA VAL A 173 33.02 3.79 1.41
C VAL A 173 34.44 4.24 1.03
N ARG A 174 34.54 5.46 0.52
CA ARG A 174 35.84 6.09 0.18
C ARG A 174 36.17 7.17 1.21
#